data_2692ff7a778cfca5ed044f2fb2e1309f
#
_entry.id   2692ff7a778cfca5ed044f2fb2e1309f
#
_cell.length_a   1.000
_cell.length_b   1.000
_cell.length_c   1.000
_cell.angle_alpha   90.00
_cell.angle_beta   90.00
_cell.angle_gamma   90.00
#
_symmetry.space_group_name_H-M   'P 1'
#
loop_
_entity.id
_entity.type
_entity.pdbx_description
1 polymer ?
#
loop_
_entity_poly.entity_id
_entity_poly.type
_entity_poly.pdbx_seq_one_letter_code
_entity_poly.pdbx_strand_id
1 'polypeptide(L)'
;MDWIGSFGSEDIGVDIGTSNIVLFMKHKGLVFPEASVIARNRMSGEYLAYGTRAEEMEGKTPSEIVISRPMKESAIVDYNGTAFLLNSIVNKSYLKGMFFHPRLIMCVPKGINSVQRRALLEAAVAVGARKTVLIDQPLAAVMGMGLENHQQEGTMIVDIGGGSTKISVLSKKGIVVSHFSTESGSTMDTAVLNTVRDRYHIRIGRKEAESLKIALGASWDLDRQPRIAETSGLSIVSGLPVKIAVTSEDIAGAINPILYKIFTHIRDVLQRTPPALLASIRENGIMMIGGASQLKGMDDLISKVIGVPARVADRPSYVNAVGAGSALNYINDFRDSLQDLH
;
A
#
# COMPACT_ATOMS: atom_id res chain seq x y z
N MET A 1 -11.44 -25.59 -25.21
CA MET A 1 -12.60 -24.78 -25.72
C MET A 1 -12.65 -23.41 -25.00
N ASP A 2 -11.52 -22.70 -24.92
CA ASP A 2 -11.43 -21.44 -24.13
C ASP A 2 -11.29 -20.16 -24.98
N TRP A 3 -11.55 -20.25 -26.27
CA TRP A 3 -11.33 -19.12 -27.18
C TRP A 3 -12.52 -18.16 -27.28
N ILE A 4 -13.73 -18.62 -27.02
CA ILE A 4 -14.96 -17.81 -27.11
C ILE A 4 -15.16 -16.91 -25.88
N GLY A 5 -14.54 -17.26 -24.73
CA GLY A 5 -14.61 -16.47 -23.49
C GLY A 5 -13.69 -15.25 -23.39
N SER A 6 -12.79 -15.06 -24.38
CA SER A 6 -11.82 -13.95 -24.37
C SER A 6 -12.35 -12.65 -24.98
N PHE A 7 -13.42 -12.70 -25.76
CA PHE A 7 -14.02 -11.50 -26.34
C PHE A 7 -14.98 -10.85 -25.34
N GLY A 8 -14.53 -9.76 -24.72
CA GLY A 8 -15.39 -8.88 -23.92
C GLY A 8 -15.31 -9.00 -22.40
N SER A 9 -14.46 -9.87 -21.82
CA SER A 9 -14.19 -9.87 -20.39
C SER A 9 -12.89 -9.13 -20.06
N GLU A 10 -12.96 -8.25 -19.07
CA GLU A 10 -11.78 -7.51 -18.58
C GLU A 10 -11.02 -8.31 -17.52
N ASP A 11 -9.71 -8.21 -17.57
CA ASP A 11 -8.82 -8.72 -16.52
C ASP A 11 -8.44 -7.55 -15.61
N ILE A 12 -8.73 -7.69 -14.33
CA ILE A 12 -8.52 -6.63 -13.35
C ILE A 12 -7.51 -7.08 -12.30
N GLY A 13 -6.36 -6.44 -12.26
CA GLY A 13 -5.42 -6.51 -11.15
C GLY A 13 -5.89 -5.65 -10.00
N VAL A 14 -5.87 -6.19 -8.78
CA VAL A 14 -6.36 -5.51 -7.57
C VAL A 14 -5.30 -5.57 -6.49
N ASP A 15 -4.87 -4.42 -6.00
CA ASP A 15 -4.09 -4.31 -4.78
C ASP A 15 -4.96 -3.68 -3.68
N ILE A 16 -5.33 -4.49 -2.67
CA ILE A 16 -6.15 -4.05 -1.54
C ILE A 16 -5.21 -3.61 -0.43
N GLY A 17 -4.84 -2.34 -0.43
CA GLY A 17 -3.99 -1.75 0.59
C GLY A 17 -4.76 -1.17 1.77
N THR A 18 -4.06 -0.92 2.86
CA THR A 18 -4.62 -0.30 4.08
C THR A 18 -5.04 1.16 3.84
N SER A 19 -4.31 1.92 3.04
CA SER A 19 -4.63 3.32 2.73
C SER A 19 -5.46 3.44 1.47
N ASN A 20 -5.12 2.70 0.43
CA ASN A 20 -5.79 2.78 -0.87
C ASN A 20 -6.04 1.38 -1.44
N ILE A 21 -7.13 1.23 -2.17
CA ILE A 21 -7.33 0.14 -3.12
C ILE A 21 -6.96 0.66 -4.50
N VAL A 22 -6.13 -0.10 -5.21
CA VAL A 22 -5.73 0.23 -6.57
C VAL A 22 -6.22 -0.86 -7.52
N LEU A 23 -6.93 -0.43 -8.56
CA LEU A 23 -7.33 -1.32 -9.66
C LEU A 23 -6.50 -1.01 -10.90
N PHE A 24 -6.08 -2.06 -11.58
CA PHE A 24 -5.48 -1.98 -12.92
C PHE A 24 -6.28 -2.84 -13.90
N MET A 25 -6.84 -2.20 -14.91
CA MET A 25 -7.57 -2.88 -15.99
C MET A 25 -6.66 -3.01 -17.20
N LYS A 26 -6.44 -4.23 -17.67
CA LYS A 26 -5.45 -4.56 -18.70
C LYS A 26 -5.60 -3.73 -19.99
N HIS A 27 -6.83 -3.56 -20.47
CA HIS A 27 -7.08 -2.85 -21.74
C HIS A 27 -7.24 -1.33 -21.59
N LYS A 28 -7.44 -0.83 -20.36
CA LYS A 28 -7.62 0.61 -20.08
C LYS A 28 -6.41 1.26 -19.41
N GLY A 29 -5.43 0.45 -19.04
CA GLY A 29 -4.31 0.92 -18.23
C GLY A 29 -4.71 1.13 -16.76
N LEU A 30 -3.93 1.95 -16.04
CA LEU A 30 -4.15 2.26 -14.64
C LEU A 30 -5.52 2.93 -14.45
N VAL A 31 -6.32 2.33 -13.61
CA VAL A 31 -7.56 2.91 -13.13
C VAL A 31 -7.30 3.46 -11.73
N PHE A 32 -8.04 4.25 -11.18
CA PHE A 32 -7.90 5.10 -10.03
C PHE A 32 -7.52 4.40 -8.72
N PRO A 33 -6.62 4.98 -7.91
CA PRO A 33 -6.55 4.67 -6.49
C PRO A 33 -7.79 5.27 -5.81
N GLU A 34 -8.46 4.47 -4.99
CA GLU A 34 -9.51 4.93 -4.09
C GLU A 34 -9.07 4.70 -2.65
N ALA A 35 -9.39 5.65 -1.75
CA ALA A 35 -9.07 5.49 -0.35
C ALA A 35 -9.77 4.25 0.24
N SER A 36 -9.07 3.48 1.08
CA SER A 36 -9.63 2.32 1.78
C SER A 36 -10.48 2.77 2.97
N VAL A 37 -11.53 3.56 2.70
CA VAL A 37 -12.39 4.21 3.69
C VAL A 37 -13.86 4.01 3.31
N ILE A 38 -14.70 3.77 4.31
CA ILE A 38 -16.14 3.69 4.18
C ILE A 38 -16.83 4.57 5.22
N ALA A 39 -17.97 5.11 4.84
CA ALA A 39 -18.89 5.83 5.73
C ALA A 39 -20.19 5.05 5.84
N ARG A 40 -20.64 4.75 7.06
CA ARG A 40 -21.92 4.07 7.31
C ARG A 40 -22.73 4.74 8.40
N ASN A 41 -24.04 4.63 8.30
CA ASN A 41 -24.93 5.02 9.39
C ASN A 41 -24.82 4.00 10.53
N ARG A 42 -24.59 4.46 11.74
CA ARG A 42 -24.39 3.61 12.93
C ARG A 42 -25.66 2.80 13.29
N MET A 43 -26.82 3.41 13.09
CA MET A 43 -28.10 2.80 13.49
C MET A 43 -28.66 1.84 12.44
N SER A 44 -28.70 2.26 11.17
CA SER A 44 -29.22 1.43 10.08
C SER A 44 -28.18 0.45 9.52
N GLY A 45 -26.89 0.70 9.74
CA GLY A 45 -25.81 -0.07 9.10
C GLY A 45 -25.60 0.26 7.62
N GLU A 46 -26.39 1.15 7.04
CA GLU A 46 -26.36 1.53 5.63
C GLU A 46 -25.03 2.21 5.27
N TYR A 47 -24.44 1.81 4.15
CA TYR A 47 -23.25 2.45 3.61
C TYR A 47 -23.63 3.71 2.83
N LEU A 48 -23.10 4.86 3.25
CA LEU A 48 -23.42 6.19 2.71
C LEU A 48 -22.39 6.69 1.69
N ALA A 49 -21.14 6.32 1.87
CA ALA A 49 -20.05 6.71 0.98
C ALA A 49 -18.88 5.72 1.09
N TYR A 50 -18.00 5.76 0.11
CA TYR A 50 -16.74 5.00 0.06
C TYR A 50 -15.63 5.79 -0.60
N GLY A 51 -14.40 5.30 -0.47
CA GLY A 51 -13.24 5.87 -1.12
C GLY A 51 -12.93 7.28 -0.64
N THR A 52 -12.43 8.10 -1.52
CA THR A 52 -12.07 9.50 -1.30
C THR A 52 -13.24 10.31 -0.72
N ARG A 53 -14.48 10.03 -1.18
CA ARG A 53 -15.66 10.72 -0.65
C ARG A 53 -15.90 10.41 0.83
N ALA A 54 -15.72 9.17 1.25
CA ALA A 54 -15.85 8.80 2.67
C ALA A 54 -14.71 9.40 3.49
N GLU A 55 -13.49 9.44 2.93
CA GLU A 55 -12.33 10.04 3.59
C GLU A 55 -12.49 11.55 3.79
N GLU A 56 -13.09 12.27 2.86
CA GLU A 56 -13.40 13.71 2.98
C GLU A 56 -14.42 14.02 4.09
N MET A 57 -15.22 13.02 4.48
CA MET A 57 -16.19 13.13 5.57
C MET A 57 -15.54 12.97 6.95
N GLU A 58 -14.31 12.45 7.05
CA GLU A 58 -13.63 12.20 8.32
C GLU A 58 -13.49 13.50 9.14
N GLY A 59 -13.99 13.47 10.38
CA GLY A 59 -14.01 14.62 11.29
C GLY A 59 -15.05 15.71 10.98
N LYS A 60 -15.90 15.51 9.96
CA LYS A 60 -16.89 16.53 9.51
C LYS A 60 -18.34 16.03 9.58
N THR A 61 -18.58 14.84 10.13
CA THR A 61 -19.90 14.21 10.17
C THR A 61 -20.47 14.15 11.58
N PRO A 62 -21.81 14.12 11.72
CA PRO A 62 -22.47 13.85 13.00
C PRO A 62 -22.08 12.47 13.55
N SER A 63 -22.32 12.25 14.85
CA SER A 63 -21.96 11.01 15.57
C SER A 63 -22.67 9.75 15.06
N GLU A 64 -23.77 9.91 14.32
CA GLU A 64 -24.54 8.84 13.67
C GLU A 64 -23.82 8.24 12.44
N ILE A 65 -22.85 8.98 11.89
CA ILE A 65 -22.07 8.52 10.73
C ILE A 65 -20.69 8.09 11.22
N VAL A 66 -20.41 6.81 11.01
CA VAL A 66 -19.12 6.21 11.35
C VAL A 66 -18.25 6.12 10.11
N ILE A 67 -17.09 6.77 10.16
CA ILE A 67 -16.04 6.62 9.15
C ILE A 67 -15.07 5.53 9.64
N SER A 68 -14.81 4.54 8.81
CA SER A 68 -13.92 3.43 9.18
C SER A 68 -13.07 2.96 8.00
N ARG A 69 -11.97 2.30 8.34
CA ARG A 69 -11.05 1.67 7.39
C ARG A 69 -11.20 0.16 7.51
N PRO A 70 -11.74 -0.53 6.50
CA PRO A 70 -11.98 -1.97 6.56
C PRO A 70 -10.71 -2.80 6.50
N MET A 71 -9.59 -2.17 6.14
CA MET A 71 -8.25 -2.77 6.11
C MET A 71 -7.35 -2.14 7.17
N LYS A 72 -6.64 -2.97 7.93
CA LYS A 72 -5.62 -2.53 8.91
C LYS A 72 -4.40 -3.43 8.81
N GLU A 73 -3.20 -2.84 8.78
CA GLU A 73 -1.94 -3.58 8.75
C GLU A 73 -1.92 -4.68 7.66
N SER A 74 -2.45 -4.35 6.48
CA SER A 74 -2.62 -5.25 5.34
C SER A 74 -3.54 -6.48 5.59
N ALA A 75 -4.34 -6.45 6.64
CA ALA A 75 -5.36 -7.46 6.94
C ALA A 75 -6.79 -6.89 6.84
N ILE A 76 -7.73 -7.73 6.45
CA ILE A 76 -9.16 -7.40 6.50
C ILE A 76 -9.60 -7.43 7.96
N VAL A 77 -10.12 -6.32 8.47
CA VAL A 77 -10.71 -6.20 9.82
C VAL A 77 -12.22 -5.99 9.78
N ASP A 78 -12.76 -5.55 8.65
CA ASP A 78 -14.20 -5.46 8.36
C ASP A 78 -14.46 -6.11 7.00
N TYR A 79 -14.94 -7.36 7.04
CA TYR A 79 -15.25 -8.13 5.82
C TYR A 79 -16.33 -7.45 4.97
N ASN A 80 -17.47 -7.10 5.59
CA ASN A 80 -18.58 -6.50 4.85
C ASN A 80 -18.20 -5.15 4.26
N GLY A 81 -17.44 -4.34 5.01
CA GLY A 81 -16.90 -3.08 4.54
C GLY A 81 -15.93 -3.25 3.38
N THR A 82 -15.07 -4.27 3.43
CA THR A 82 -14.13 -4.58 2.33
C THR A 82 -14.89 -5.03 1.07
N ALA A 83 -15.86 -5.92 1.22
CA ALA A 83 -16.68 -6.39 0.11
C ALA A 83 -17.47 -5.25 -0.54
N PHE A 84 -18.12 -4.39 0.29
CA PHE A 84 -18.83 -3.20 -0.19
C PHE A 84 -17.88 -2.26 -0.95
N LEU A 85 -16.71 -1.95 -0.39
CA LEU A 85 -15.73 -1.06 -0.97
C LEU A 85 -15.23 -1.60 -2.32
N LEU A 86 -14.80 -2.86 -2.36
CA LEU A 86 -14.32 -3.51 -3.58
C LEU A 86 -15.42 -3.54 -4.66
N ASN A 87 -16.64 -3.94 -4.29
CA ASN A 87 -17.76 -3.96 -5.21
C ASN A 87 -18.06 -2.57 -5.79
N SER A 88 -18.08 -1.54 -4.94
CA SER A 88 -18.34 -0.17 -5.36
C SER A 88 -17.30 0.37 -6.33
N ILE A 89 -15.99 0.09 -6.06
CA ILE A 89 -14.90 0.53 -6.91
C ILE A 89 -14.90 -0.23 -8.25
N VAL A 90 -15.08 -1.54 -8.23
CA VAL A 90 -15.13 -2.35 -9.45
C VAL A 90 -16.31 -1.92 -10.31
N ASN A 91 -17.52 -1.78 -9.75
CA ASN A 91 -18.69 -1.35 -10.50
C ASN A 91 -18.58 0.07 -11.07
N LYS A 92 -17.94 1.00 -10.33
CA LYS A 92 -17.64 2.35 -10.84
C LYS A 92 -16.69 2.31 -12.04
N SER A 93 -15.71 1.41 -11.99
CA SER A 93 -14.68 1.23 -13.01
C SER A 93 -15.16 0.40 -14.20
N TYR A 94 -16.13 -0.47 -13.94
CA TYR A 94 -16.77 -1.36 -14.92
C TYR A 94 -17.84 -0.56 -15.67
N LEU A 95 -17.46 0.04 -16.77
CA LEU A 95 -18.36 0.88 -17.55
C LEU A 95 -19.58 0.11 -18.04
N LYS A 96 -20.76 0.76 -17.97
CA LYS A 96 -22.04 0.32 -18.56
C LYS A 96 -21.81 -0.25 -19.97
N GLY A 97 -22.06 -1.55 -20.15
CA GLY A 97 -22.01 -2.21 -21.46
C GLY A 97 -21.10 -3.43 -21.59
N MET A 98 -20.43 -3.86 -20.54
CA MET A 98 -19.67 -5.13 -20.56
C MET A 98 -20.61 -6.29 -20.23
N PHE A 99 -20.68 -7.26 -21.14
CA PHE A 99 -21.59 -8.42 -21.05
C PHE A 99 -21.03 -9.57 -20.20
N PHE A 100 -19.75 -9.52 -19.79
CA PHE A 100 -19.08 -10.64 -19.10
C PHE A 100 -18.46 -10.20 -17.78
N HIS A 101 -18.61 -11.05 -16.77
CA HIS A 101 -17.98 -10.87 -15.45
C HIS A 101 -16.45 -10.84 -15.53
N PRO A 102 -15.76 -9.97 -14.77
CA PRO A 102 -14.32 -9.86 -14.81
C PRO A 102 -13.59 -11.07 -14.21
N ARG A 103 -12.35 -11.28 -14.63
CA ARG A 103 -11.39 -12.05 -13.83
C ARG A 103 -10.66 -11.09 -12.90
N LEU A 104 -10.55 -11.43 -11.61
CA LEU A 104 -9.81 -10.65 -10.65
C LEU A 104 -8.50 -11.35 -10.29
N ILE A 105 -7.40 -10.62 -10.34
CA ILE A 105 -6.12 -11.02 -9.79
C ILE A 105 -5.83 -10.11 -8.61
N MET A 106 -5.85 -10.69 -7.40
CA MET A 106 -5.74 -9.91 -6.18
C MET A 106 -4.38 -10.12 -5.52
N CYS A 107 -3.70 -9.01 -5.25
CA CYS A 107 -2.44 -9.03 -4.51
C CYS A 107 -2.67 -9.38 -3.04
N VAL A 108 -1.84 -10.27 -2.52
CA VAL A 108 -1.87 -10.67 -1.11
C VAL A 108 -0.48 -10.60 -0.50
N PRO A 109 -0.35 -10.22 0.79
CA PRO A 109 0.92 -10.33 1.48
C PRO A 109 1.39 -11.77 1.55
N LYS A 110 2.71 -11.99 1.48
CA LYS A 110 3.28 -13.33 1.67
C LYS A 110 2.92 -13.86 3.06
N GLY A 111 2.38 -15.07 3.10
CA GLY A 111 2.09 -15.78 4.36
C GLY A 111 0.75 -15.40 5.00
N ILE A 112 -0.22 -14.85 4.25
CA ILE A 112 -1.58 -14.69 4.77
C ILE A 112 -2.16 -16.04 5.22
N ASN A 113 -2.94 -16.03 6.30
CA ASN A 113 -3.60 -17.21 6.80
C ASN A 113 -4.84 -17.60 5.97
N SER A 114 -5.35 -18.82 6.19
CA SER A 114 -6.50 -19.35 5.46
C SER A 114 -7.78 -18.51 5.62
N VAL A 115 -7.98 -17.90 6.79
CA VAL A 115 -9.16 -17.05 7.08
C VAL A 115 -9.10 -15.77 6.24
N GLN A 116 -7.95 -15.09 6.24
CA GLN A 116 -7.74 -13.89 5.43
C GLN A 116 -7.87 -14.18 3.94
N ARG A 117 -7.30 -15.32 3.48
CA ARG A 117 -7.45 -15.78 2.11
C ARG A 117 -8.91 -15.97 1.73
N ARG A 118 -9.65 -16.71 2.54
CA ARG A 118 -11.07 -16.96 2.33
C ARG A 118 -11.87 -15.66 2.26
N ALA A 119 -11.61 -14.72 3.17
CA ALA A 119 -12.27 -13.41 3.19
C ALA A 119 -12.07 -12.61 1.88
N LEU A 120 -10.85 -12.63 1.33
CA LEU A 120 -10.57 -11.98 0.04
C LEU A 120 -11.32 -12.63 -1.12
N LEU A 121 -11.38 -13.96 -1.14
CA LEU A 121 -12.08 -14.70 -2.20
C LEU A 121 -13.60 -14.51 -2.13
N GLU A 122 -14.16 -14.52 -0.93
CA GLU A 122 -15.59 -14.24 -0.73
C GLU A 122 -15.92 -12.78 -1.12
N ALA A 123 -15.05 -11.82 -0.84
CA ALA A 123 -15.21 -10.44 -1.31
C ALA A 123 -15.19 -10.36 -2.85
N ALA A 124 -14.32 -11.12 -3.53
CA ALA A 124 -14.29 -11.20 -4.99
C ALA A 124 -15.55 -11.84 -5.58
N VAL A 125 -16.08 -12.88 -4.93
CA VAL A 125 -17.36 -13.50 -5.33
C VAL A 125 -18.51 -12.49 -5.20
N ALA A 126 -18.53 -11.70 -4.12
CA ALA A 126 -19.55 -10.66 -3.92
C ALA A 126 -19.53 -9.57 -5.01
N VAL A 127 -18.38 -9.34 -5.64
CA VAL A 127 -18.24 -8.44 -6.79
C VAL A 127 -18.75 -9.06 -8.11
N GLY A 128 -19.03 -10.36 -8.11
CA GLY A 128 -19.44 -11.09 -9.31
C GLY A 128 -18.28 -11.49 -10.20
N ALA A 129 -17.08 -11.66 -9.65
CA ALA A 129 -15.94 -12.16 -10.42
C ALA A 129 -16.20 -13.59 -10.92
N ARG A 130 -15.97 -13.84 -12.23
CA ARG A 130 -16.09 -15.20 -12.79
C ARG A 130 -14.95 -16.12 -12.41
N LYS A 131 -13.78 -15.57 -12.15
CA LYS A 131 -12.59 -16.26 -11.64
C LYS A 131 -11.78 -15.28 -10.80
N THR A 132 -11.25 -15.77 -9.69
CA THR A 132 -10.33 -15.01 -8.83
C THR A 132 -9.03 -15.79 -8.66
N VAL A 133 -7.92 -15.08 -8.82
CA VAL A 133 -6.57 -15.60 -8.60
C VAL A 133 -5.90 -14.73 -7.54
N LEU A 134 -5.20 -15.33 -6.59
CA LEU A 134 -4.38 -14.62 -5.62
C LEU A 134 -2.91 -14.70 -6.03
N ILE A 135 -2.22 -13.56 -5.96
CA ILE A 135 -0.79 -13.46 -6.25
C ILE A 135 -0.07 -12.84 -5.05
N ASP A 136 1.07 -13.42 -4.66
CA ASP A 136 1.92 -12.82 -3.62
C ASP A 136 2.43 -11.44 -4.09
N GLN A 137 2.26 -10.39 -3.25
CA GLN A 137 2.66 -9.00 -3.58
C GLN A 137 4.10 -8.87 -4.10
N PRO A 138 5.13 -9.54 -3.54
CA PRO A 138 6.47 -9.43 -4.10
C PRO A 138 6.59 -9.96 -5.54
N LEU A 139 5.82 -10.98 -5.92
CA LEU A 139 5.78 -11.48 -7.30
C LEU A 139 5.07 -10.49 -8.22
N ALA A 140 3.93 -9.95 -7.78
CA ALA A 140 3.24 -8.89 -8.50
C ALA A 140 4.17 -7.69 -8.69
N ALA A 141 4.93 -7.30 -7.67
CA ALA A 141 5.87 -6.18 -7.77
C ALA A 141 6.93 -6.39 -8.86
N VAL A 142 7.52 -7.57 -8.95
CA VAL A 142 8.49 -7.91 -10.02
C VAL A 142 7.86 -7.73 -11.40
N MET A 143 6.65 -8.25 -11.60
CA MET A 143 5.91 -8.13 -12.86
C MET A 143 5.52 -6.67 -13.16
N GLY A 144 5.10 -5.93 -12.13
CA GLY A 144 4.70 -4.53 -12.27
C GLY A 144 5.85 -3.58 -12.60
N MET A 145 7.07 -3.97 -12.26
CA MET A 145 8.30 -3.27 -12.63
C MET A 145 8.92 -3.75 -13.95
N GLY A 146 8.35 -4.78 -14.62
CA GLY A 146 8.91 -5.37 -15.83
C GLY A 146 10.24 -6.10 -15.59
N LEU A 147 10.46 -6.64 -14.39
CA LEU A 147 11.69 -7.31 -14.02
C LEU A 147 11.64 -8.83 -14.23
N GLU A 148 10.51 -9.39 -14.65
CA GLU A 148 10.32 -10.82 -14.88
C GLU A 148 11.25 -11.41 -15.97
N ASN A 149 11.60 -10.59 -16.97
CA ASN A 149 12.48 -10.98 -18.06
C ASN A 149 13.97 -10.72 -17.77
N HIS A 150 14.28 -10.03 -16.67
CA HIS A 150 15.66 -9.79 -16.30
C HIS A 150 16.26 -11.07 -15.69
N GLN A 151 17.37 -11.51 -16.25
CA GLN A 151 18.13 -12.70 -15.80
C GLN A 151 18.79 -12.51 -14.43
N GLN A 152 18.33 -11.57 -13.63
CA GLN A 152 18.91 -11.25 -12.34
C GLN A 152 18.65 -12.37 -11.34
N GLU A 153 19.70 -12.90 -10.77
CA GLU A 153 19.60 -14.02 -9.82
C GLU A 153 19.06 -13.61 -8.46
N GLY A 154 19.11 -12.32 -8.11
CA GLY A 154 18.60 -11.80 -6.84
C GLY A 154 18.01 -10.40 -6.99
N THR A 155 16.75 -10.24 -6.59
CA THR A 155 16.05 -8.95 -6.53
C THR A 155 15.56 -8.71 -5.11
N MET A 156 15.89 -7.57 -4.52
CA MET A 156 15.36 -7.15 -3.23
C MET A 156 14.33 -6.06 -3.42
N ILE A 157 13.15 -6.27 -2.84
CA ILE A 157 12.03 -5.33 -2.86
C ILE A 157 11.72 -4.90 -1.43
N VAL A 158 11.60 -3.60 -1.21
CA VAL A 158 11.15 -2.98 0.03
C VAL A 158 9.87 -2.20 -0.26
N ASP A 159 8.73 -2.77 0.13
CA ASP A 159 7.41 -2.17 -0.01
C ASP A 159 7.05 -1.44 1.29
N ILE A 160 7.18 -0.10 1.30
CA ILE A 160 6.79 0.73 2.43
C ILE A 160 5.40 1.31 2.13
N GLY A 161 4.38 0.58 2.56
CA GLY A 161 2.98 0.96 2.35
C GLY A 161 2.41 1.88 3.43
N GLY A 162 1.11 2.15 3.32
CA GLY A 162 0.39 2.91 4.33
C GLY A 162 0.17 2.16 5.63
N GLY A 163 -0.03 0.83 5.60
CA GLY A 163 -0.34 0.03 6.78
C GLY A 163 0.73 -0.98 7.20
N SER A 164 1.72 -1.24 6.38
CA SER A 164 2.79 -2.19 6.67
C SER A 164 4.01 -1.93 5.78
N THR A 165 5.16 -2.46 6.22
CA THR A 165 6.36 -2.60 5.40
C THR A 165 6.61 -4.08 5.13
N LYS A 166 6.90 -4.43 3.89
CA LYS A 166 7.21 -5.79 3.45
C LYS A 166 8.55 -5.77 2.74
N ILE A 167 9.43 -6.66 3.14
CA ILE A 167 10.77 -6.76 2.60
C ILE A 167 10.92 -8.17 2.06
N SER A 168 11.28 -8.30 0.79
CA SER A 168 11.38 -9.61 0.14
C SER A 168 12.59 -9.70 -0.76
N VAL A 169 13.22 -10.86 -0.74
CA VAL A 169 14.27 -11.24 -1.70
C VAL A 169 13.72 -12.34 -2.59
N LEU A 170 13.81 -12.11 -3.88
CA LEU A 170 13.34 -13.02 -4.91
C LEU A 170 14.50 -13.53 -5.74
N SER A 171 14.34 -14.76 -6.22
CA SER A 171 15.16 -15.39 -7.26
C SER A 171 14.28 -15.80 -8.42
N LYS A 172 14.88 -16.35 -9.51
CA LYS A 172 14.11 -16.97 -10.61
C LYS A 172 13.13 -18.05 -10.16
N LYS A 173 13.35 -18.66 -8.99
CA LYS A 173 12.49 -19.73 -8.44
C LYS A 173 11.40 -19.20 -7.48
N GLY A 174 11.28 -17.89 -7.32
CA GLY A 174 10.29 -17.26 -6.46
C GLY A 174 10.88 -16.57 -5.23
N ILE A 175 10.07 -16.40 -4.19
CA ILE A 175 10.42 -15.68 -2.97
C ILE A 175 11.32 -16.56 -2.09
N VAL A 176 12.54 -16.08 -1.81
CA VAL A 176 13.55 -16.79 -1.02
C VAL A 176 13.50 -16.38 0.45
N VAL A 177 13.45 -15.08 0.72
CA VAL A 177 13.32 -14.52 2.08
C VAL A 177 12.22 -13.47 2.06
N SER A 178 11.41 -13.44 3.11
CA SER A 178 10.38 -12.42 3.29
C SER A 178 10.29 -12.00 4.75
N HIS A 179 9.99 -10.73 4.98
CA HIS A 179 9.72 -10.15 6.30
C HIS A 179 8.54 -9.18 6.20
N PHE A 180 7.69 -9.22 7.21
CA PHE A 180 6.53 -8.33 7.36
C PHE A 180 6.69 -7.53 8.66
N SER A 181 6.36 -6.24 8.60
CA SER A 181 6.40 -5.34 9.74
C SER A 181 5.21 -4.37 9.68
N THR A 182 4.77 -3.91 10.84
CA THR A 182 3.69 -2.91 10.98
C THR A 182 4.21 -1.46 10.92
N GLU A 183 5.52 -1.25 10.94
CA GLU A 183 6.12 0.06 10.64
C GLU A 183 5.72 0.52 9.24
N SER A 184 5.12 1.71 9.13
CA SER A 184 4.42 2.11 7.90
C SER A 184 4.16 3.60 7.83
N GLY A 185 3.62 4.08 6.71
CA GLY A 185 3.19 5.46 6.57
C GLY A 185 2.21 5.91 7.67
N SER A 186 1.24 5.05 8.03
CA SER A 186 0.25 5.38 9.09
C SER A 186 0.85 5.41 10.49
N THR A 187 1.87 4.60 10.78
CA THR A 187 2.58 4.68 12.07
C THR A 187 3.39 5.96 12.14
N MET A 188 3.98 6.41 11.02
CA MET A 188 4.64 7.71 10.91
C MET A 188 3.63 8.86 11.12
N ASP A 189 2.44 8.81 10.51
CA ASP A 189 1.38 9.82 10.71
C ASP A 189 0.96 9.89 12.17
N THR A 190 0.82 8.75 12.83
CA THR A 190 0.49 8.67 14.27
C THR A 190 1.59 9.29 15.12
N ALA A 191 2.85 9.07 14.79
CA ALA A 191 3.97 9.71 15.49
C ALA A 191 3.97 11.23 15.32
N VAL A 192 3.68 11.72 14.12
CA VAL A 192 3.50 13.16 13.84
C VAL A 192 2.35 13.75 14.65
N LEU A 193 1.18 13.08 14.66
CA LEU A 193 0.03 13.49 15.49
C LEU A 193 0.41 13.65 16.95
N ASN A 194 1.12 12.67 17.51
CA ASN A 194 1.55 12.69 18.91
C ASN A 194 2.56 13.81 19.15
N THR A 195 3.53 13.99 18.27
CA THR A 195 4.54 15.07 18.40
C THR A 195 3.89 16.46 18.38
N VAL A 196 2.94 16.69 17.47
CA VAL A 196 2.22 17.96 17.41
C VAL A 196 1.38 18.17 18.67
N ARG A 197 0.69 17.14 19.15
CA ARG A 197 -0.08 17.19 20.38
C ARG A 197 0.80 17.52 21.59
N ASP A 198 1.90 16.83 21.74
CA ASP A 198 2.71 16.87 22.96
C ASP A 198 3.59 18.14 23.00
N ARG A 199 4.09 18.60 21.85
CA ARG A 199 5.00 19.75 21.77
C ARG A 199 4.28 21.08 21.62
N TYR A 200 3.20 21.09 20.83
CA TYR A 200 2.47 22.33 20.52
C TYR A 200 1.13 22.46 21.26
N HIS A 201 0.71 21.42 21.98
CA HIS A 201 -0.59 21.34 22.67
C HIS A 201 -1.78 21.55 21.71
N ILE A 202 -1.66 21.01 20.50
CA ILE A 202 -2.65 21.13 19.43
C ILE A 202 -3.02 19.74 18.91
N ARG A 203 -4.31 19.53 18.74
CA ARG A 203 -4.86 18.34 18.09
C ARG A 203 -5.12 18.65 16.62
N ILE A 204 -4.42 17.93 15.73
CA ILE A 204 -4.61 17.96 14.29
C ILE A 204 -5.31 16.67 13.83
N GLY A 205 -5.85 16.68 12.62
CA GLY A 205 -6.41 15.50 11.97
C GLY A 205 -5.33 14.64 11.32
N ARG A 206 -5.74 13.46 10.84
CA ARG A 206 -4.86 12.50 10.19
C ARG A 206 -4.31 13.05 8.86
N LYS A 207 -5.16 13.74 8.07
CA LYS A 207 -4.75 14.36 6.80
C LYS A 207 -3.69 15.45 7.01
N GLU A 208 -3.85 16.24 8.05
CA GLU A 208 -2.88 17.28 8.41
C GLU A 208 -1.54 16.65 8.80
N ALA A 209 -1.54 15.57 9.57
CA ALA A 209 -0.33 14.85 9.95
C ALA A 209 0.38 14.24 8.73
N GLU A 210 -0.37 13.59 7.83
CA GLU A 210 0.16 13.06 6.57
C GLU A 210 0.72 14.18 5.69
N SER A 211 0.03 15.30 5.57
CA SER A 211 0.50 16.47 4.81
C SER A 211 1.81 17.03 5.39
N LEU A 212 1.94 17.13 6.71
CA LEU A 212 3.18 17.54 7.37
C LEU A 212 4.30 16.54 7.12
N LYS A 213 4.04 15.23 7.23
CA LYS A 213 4.99 14.18 6.92
C LYS A 213 5.50 14.29 5.47
N ILE A 214 4.61 14.46 4.49
CA ILE A 214 4.97 14.58 3.08
C ILE A 214 5.77 15.86 2.82
N ALA A 215 5.34 16.99 3.40
CA ALA A 215 5.99 18.27 3.18
C ALA A 215 7.38 18.38 3.83
N LEU A 216 7.56 17.80 5.02
CA LEU A 216 8.73 18.00 5.86
C LEU A 216 9.54 16.73 6.12
N GLY A 217 8.97 15.53 5.81
CA GLY A 217 9.53 14.25 6.22
C GLY A 217 10.77 13.81 5.47
N ALA A 218 11.47 12.91 6.07
CA ALA A 218 12.49 11.95 5.69
C ALA A 218 13.89 12.44 5.35
N SER A 219 14.12 13.60 4.82
CA SER A 219 15.51 13.98 4.55
C SER A 219 16.17 14.65 5.75
N TRP A 220 16.82 13.85 6.53
CA TRP A 220 17.53 14.31 7.73
C TRP A 220 18.82 15.09 7.45
N ASP A 221 19.21 15.24 6.18
CA ASP A 221 20.53 15.82 5.84
C ASP A 221 20.56 16.65 4.54
N LEU A 222 19.44 16.87 3.86
CA LEU A 222 19.49 17.52 2.57
C LEU A 222 19.42 19.05 2.65
N ASP A 223 18.89 19.61 3.71
CA ASP A 223 18.80 21.05 3.84
C ASP A 223 19.49 21.50 5.15
N ARG A 224 20.58 22.23 5.01
CA ARG A 224 21.29 22.88 6.14
C ARG A 224 20.41 23.90 6.89
N GLN A 225 19.20 24.16 6.41
CA GLN A 225 18.21 25.02 7.06
C GLN A 225 16.90 24.25 7.29
N PRO A 226 16.31 24.35 8.49
CA PRO A 226 15.02 23.73 8.81
C PRO A 226 13.95 24.24 7.85
N ARG A 227 13.19 23.31 7.24
CA ARG A 227 11.98 23.65 6.51
C ARG A 227 10.83 23.84 7.50
N ILE A 228 9.87 24.69 7.14
CA ILE A 228 8.70 24.99 7.95
C ILE A 228 7.45 24.77 7.12
N ALA A 229 6.43 24.15 7.72
CA ALA A 229 5.10 24.05 7.13
C ALA A 229 4.04 24.46 8.16
N GLU A 230 3.02 25.17 7.69
CA GLU A 230 1.88 25.55 8.51
C GLU A 230 0.81 24.47 8.51
N THR A 231 0.15 24.31 9.65
CA THR A 231 -1.03 23.48 9.78
C THR A 231 -2.03 24.10 10.73
N SER A 232 -3.29 23.69 10.65
CA SER A 232 -4.36 24.14 11.52
C SER A 232 -4.84 22.99 12.40
N GLY A 233 -5.18 23.31 13.63
CA GLY A 233 -5.72 22.33 14.56
C GLY A 233 -6.51 22.98 15.70
N LEU A 234 -6.92 22.15 16.64
CA LEU A 234 -7.66 22.60 17.83
C LEU A 234 -6.69 22.69 19.02
N SER A 235 -6.58 23.85 19.62
CA SER A 235 -5.82 24.02 20.86
C SER A 235 -6.43 23.16 21.98
N ILE A 236 -5.62 22.35 22.63
CA ILE A 236 -6.06 21.50 23.75
C ILE A 236 -6.37 22.37 24.98
N VAL A 237 -5.68 23.50 25.10
CA VAL A 237 -5.83 24.41 26.26
C VAL A 237 -7.08 25.29 26.15
N SER A 238 -7.29 25.94 24.99
CA SER A 238 -8.39 26.90 24.80
C SER A 238 -9.62 26.29 24.11
N GLY A 239 -9.51 25.14 23.48
CA GLY A 239 -10.57 24.55 22.65
C GLY A 239 -10.84 25.32 21.35
N LEU A 240 -10.00 26.30 20.99
CA LEU A 240 -10.20 27.13 19.79
C LEU A 240 -9.32 26.68 18.63
N PRO A 241 -9.76 26.88 17.37
CA PRO A 241 -8.93 26.66 16.19
C PRO A 241 -7.72 27.58 16.20
N VAL A 242 -6.54 27.03 15.90
CA VAL A 242 -5.27 27.77 15.81
C VAL A 242 -4.45 27.29 14.64
N LYS A 243 -3.58 28.17 14.14
CA LYS A 243 -2.54 27.82 13.17
C LYS A 243 -1.20 27.74 13.87
N ILE A 244 -0.38 26.77 13.46
CA ILE A 244 0.99 26.61 13.95
C ILE A 244 1.95 26.37 12.79
N ALA A 245 3.21 26.73 13.01
CA ALA A 245 4.33 26.39 12.16
C ALA A 245 5.08 25.20 12.77
N VAL A 246 5.23 24.12 12.00
CA VAL A 246 5.92 22.90 12.38
C VAL A 246 7.22 22.81 11.58
N THR A 247 8.30 22.37 12.21
CA THR A 247 9.62 22.28 11.57
C THR A 247 9.92 20.89 11.04
N SER A 248 10.82 20.79 10.07
CA SER A 248 11.32 19.49 9.58
C SER A 248 12.04 18.70 10.69
N GLU A 249 12.64 19.36 11.67
CA GLU A 249 13.25 18.70 12.82
C GLU A 249 12.23 17.99 13.71
N ASP A 250 11.07 18.60 13.92
CA ASP A 250 9.97 17.99 14.68
C ASP A 250 9.46 16.73 14.00
N ILE A 251 9.29 16.81 12.69
CA ILE A 251 8.82 15.66 11.89
C ILE A 251 9.89 14.57 11.83
N ALA A 252 11.15 14.93 11.61
CA ALA A 252 12.25 13.96 11.62
C ALA A 252 12.34 13.26 12.98
N GLY A 253 12.27 14.01 14.10
CA GLY A 253 12.22 13.44 15.45
C GLY A 253 11.08 12.45 15.65
N ALA A 254 9.91 12.73 15.07
CA ALA A 254 8.74 11.87 15.14
C ALA A 254 8.92 10.56 14.34
N ILE A 255 9.45 10.62 13.12
CA ILE A 255 9.48 9.46 12.20
C ILE A 255 10.76 8.63 12.28
N ASN A 256 11.89 9.20 12.69
CA ASN A 256 13.19 8.51 12.75
C ASN A 256 13.16 7.18 13.53
N PRO A 257 12.49 7.05 14.70
CA PRO A 257 12.40 5.78 15.40
C PRO A 257 11.74 4.67 14.57
N ILE A 258 10.77 5.03 13.72
CA ILE A 258 10.07 4.10 12.83
C ILE A 258 10.98 3.72 11.67
N LEU A 259 11.66 4.68 11.06
CA LEU A 259 12.64 4.44 10.00
C LEU A 259 13.77 3.54 10.47
N TYR A 260 14.29 3.77 11.67
CA TYR A 260 15.34 2.93 12.25
C TYR A 260 14.93 1.45 12.35
N LYS A 261 13.69 1.17 12.74
CA LYS A 261 13.17 -0.20 12.76
C LYS A 261 13.07 -0.78 11.35
N ILE A 262 12.60 -0.01 10.36
CA ILE A 262 12.57 -0.45 8.96
C ILE A 262 13.99 -0.82 8.48
N PHE A 263 14.99 0.01 8.78
CA PHE A 263 16.39 -0.28 8.42
C PHE A 263 16.93 -1.53 9.10
N THR A 264 16.55 -1.76 10.36
CA THR A 264 16.90 -3.00 11.08
C THR A 264 16.30 -4.21 10.38
N HIS A 265 15.03 -4.16 9.99
CA HIS A 265 14.39 -5.25 9.24
C HIS A 265 15.01 -5.49 7.87
N ILE A 266 15.45 -4.43 7.16
CA ILE A 266 16.19 -4.58 5.89
C ILE A 266 17.50 -5.34 6.13
N ARG A 267 18.27 -4.98 7.16
CA ARG A 267 19.50 -5.68 7.53
C ARG A 267 19.26 -7.13 7.90
N ASP A 268 18.23 -7.41 8.68
CA ASP A 268 17.86 -8.77 9.08
C ASP A 268 17.53 -9.66 7.87
N VAL A 269 16.83 -9.10 6.88
CA VAL A 269 16.53 -9.81 5.63
C VAL A 269 17.81 -10.07 4.84
N LEU A 270 18.69 -9.08 4.71
CA LEU A 270 19.99 -9.25 4.03
C LEU A 270 20.83 -10.33 4.72
N GLN A 271 20.90 -10.36 6.05
CA GLN A 271 21.63 -11.38 6.81
C GLN A 271 21.12 -12.81 6.59
N ARG A 272 19.82 -12.97 6.33
CA ARG A 272 19.20 -14.27 6.04
C ARG A 272 19.25 -14.65 4.57
N THR A 273 19.73 -13.73 3.70
CA THR A 273 19.77 -13.94 2.26
C THR A 273 20.98 -14.79 1.87
N PRO A 274 20.83 -15.82 1.02
CA PRO A 274 21.94 -16.61 0.53
C PRO A 274 23.02 -15.76 -0.13
N PRO A 275 24.33 -16.07 0.08
CA PRO A 275 25.44 -15.26 -0.43
C PRO A 275 25.41 -15.00 -1.95
N ALA A 276 25.00 -15.99 -2.74
CA ALA A 276 24.90 -15.85 -4.20
C ALA A 276 23.90 -14.72 -4.60
N LEU A 277 22.78 -14.60 -3.89
CA LEU A 277 21.78 -13.55 -4.14
C LEU A 277 22.24 -12.19 -3.60
N LEU A 278 23.02 -12.17 -2.52
CA LEU A 278 23.56 -10.92 -1.98
C LEU A 278 24.48 -10.20 -2.97
N ALA A 279 25.28 -10.95 -3.74
CA ALA A 279 26.13 -10.38 -4.78
C ALA A 279 25.28 -9.61 -5.81
N SER A 280 24.22 -10.25 -6.33
CA SER A 280 23.30 -9.61 -7.27
C SER A 280 22.57 -8.40 -6.67
N ILE A 281 22.11 -8.50 -5.42
CA ILE A 281 21.44 -7.36 -4.73
C ILE A 281 22.41 -6.18 -4.58
N ARG A 282 23.69 -6.44 -4.32
CA ARG A 282 24.69 -5.39 -4.19
C ARG A 282 24.92 -4.64 -5.50
N GLU A 283 24.85 -5.33 -6.62
CA GLU A 283 24.99 -4.76 -7.97
C GLU A 283 23.72 -4.06 -8.43
N ASN A 284 22.55 -4.72 -8.29
CA ASN A 284 21.28 -4.27 -8.82
C ASN A 284 20.58 -3.26 -7.91
N GLY A 285 20.93 -3.26 -6.63
CA GLY A 285 20.35 -2.42 -5.61
C GLY A 285 19.02 -2.94 -5.05
N ILE A 286 18.44 -2.13 -4.18
CA ILE A 286 17.15 -2.35 -3.54
C ILE A 286 16.08 -1.57 -4.30
N MET A 287 15.02 -2.25 -4.73
CA MET A 287 13.85 -1.60 -5.33
C MET A 287 12.84 -1.24 -4.26
N MET A 288 12.49 0.03 -4.19
CA MET A 288 11.52 0.55 -3.21
C MET A 288 10.18 0.81 -3.88
N ILE A 289 9.12 0.30 -3.30
CA ILE A 289 7.73 0.50 -3.73
C ILE A 289 6.84 0.90 -2.54
N GLY A 290 5.57 1.16 -2.81
CA GLY A 290 4.60 1.63 -1.80
C GLY A 290 4.61 3.14 -1.62
N GLY A 291 3.51 3.68 -1.08
CA GLY A 291 3.30 5.13 -0.99
C GLY A 291 4.32 5.85 -0.10
N ALA A 292 4.71 5.25 1.02
CA ALA A 292 5.64 5.86 1.96
C ALA A 292 7.10 5.82 1.49
N SER A 293 7.44 4.99 0.50
CA SER A 293 8.76 5.01 -0.13
C SER A 293 9.07 6.32 -0.86
N GLN A 294 8.03 7.10 -1.19
CA GLN A 294 8.14 8.39 -1.89
C GLN A 294 8.53 9.56 -0.97
N LEU A 295 8.69 9.32 0.33
CA LEU A 295 9.21 10.37 1.21
C LEU A 295 10.56 10.85 0.70
N LYS A 296 10.70 12.17 0.57
CA LYS A 296 11.87 12.82 -0.04
C LYS A 296 13.18 12.36 0.61
N GLY A 297 14.11 11.84 -0.21
CA GLY A 297 15.42 11.36 0.25
C GLY A 297 15.40 10.01 0.97
N MET A 298 14.29 9.24 0.89
CA MET A 298 14.21 7.91 1.50
C MET A 298 15.18 6.91 0.85
N ASP A 299 15.32 6.97 -0.47
CA ASP A 299 16.24 6.16 -1.25
C ASP A 299 17.72 6.44 -0.90
N ASP A 300 18.10 7.72 -0.81
CA ASP A 300 19.43 8.13 -0.37
C ASP A 300 19.71 7.68 1.06
N LEU A 301 18.73 7.84 1.95
CA LEU A 301 18.84 7.45 3.34
C LEU A 301 19.02 5.94 3.50
N ILE A 302 18.22 5.13 2.81
CA ILE A 302 18.36 3.66 2.82
C ILE A 302 19.70 3.26 2.22
N SER A 303 20.10 3.84 1.09
CA SER A 303 21.39 3.57 0.45
C SER A 303 22.56 3.83 1.42
N LYS A 304 22.54 4.98 2.10
CA LYS A 304 23.59 5.38 3.05
C LYS A 304 23.63 4.48 4.29
N VAL A 305 22.48 4.16 4.86
CA VAL A 305 22.38 3.39 6.12
C VAL A 305 22.62 1.90 5.89
N ILE A 306 22.15 1.35 4.78
CA ILE A 306 22.26 -0.07 4.46
C ILE A 306 23.58 -0.40 3.76
N GLY A 307 24.15 0.56 3.00
CA GLY A 307 25.35 0.37 2.20
C GLY A 307 25.09 -0.40 0.90
N VAL A 308 23.84 -0.45 0.46
CA VAL A 308 23.39 -1.01 -0.83
C VAL A 308 22.59 0.06 -1.55
N PRO A 309 22.85 0.35 -2.82
CA PRO A 309 22.05 1.33 -3.57
C PRO A 309 20.56 1.02 -3.49
N ALA A 310 19.75 2.02 -3.22
CA ALA A 310 18.30 1.91 -3.21
C ALA A 310 17.69 2.92 -4.18
N ARG A 311 16.60 2.55 -4.82
CA ARG A 311 15.88 3.41 -5.75
C ARG A 311 14.39 3.21 -5.65
N VAL A 312 13.62 4.28 -5.76
CA VAL A 312 12.17 4.22 -5.83
C VAL A 312 11.74 3.84 -7.24
N ALA A 313 10.84 2.87 -7.35
CA ALA A 313 10.27 2.47 -8.63
C ALA A 313 9.42 3.59 -9.24
N ASP A 314 9.21 3.57 -10.56
CA ASP A 314 8.23 4.45 -11.18
C ASP A 314 6.83 4.11 -10.65
N ARG A 315 6.05 5.15 -10.31
CA ARG A 315 4.69 5.03 -9.74
C ARG A 315 4.59 3.98 -8.62
N PRO A 316 5.38 4.07 -7.55
CA PRO A 316 5.63 3.00 -6.59
C PRO A 316 4.37 2.52 -5.85
N SER A 317 3.34 3.37 -5.74
CA SER A 317 2.05 3.02 -5.13
C SER A 317 1.19 2.10 -5.99
N TYR A 318 1.53 1.92 -7.28
CA TYR A 318 0.70 1.19 -8.26
C TYR A 318 1.34 -0.10 -8.75
N VAL A 319 2.60 -0.31 -8.43
CA VAL A 319 3.41 -1.43 -8.93
C VAL A 319 2.71 -2.79 -8.72
N ASN A 320 2.19 -3.03 -7.52
CA ASN A 320 1.50 -4.29 -7.21
C ASN A 320 0.25 -4.52 -8.07
N ALA A 321 -0.59 -3.50 -8.23
CA ALA A 321 -1.81 -3.60 -9.04
C ALA A 321 -1.50 -3.81 -10.53
N VAL A 322 -0.49 -3.09 -11.06
CA VAL A 322 -0.02 -3.25 -12.44
C VAL A 322 0.51 -4.67 -12.65
N GLY A 323 1.32 -5.16 -11.72
CA GLY A 323 1.85 -6.52 -11.76
C GLY A 323 0.78 -7.60 -11.68
N ALA A 324 -0.22 -7.42 -10.81
CA ALA A 324 -1.37 -8.31 -10.75
C ALA A 324 -2.11 -8.37 -12.11
N GLY A 325 -2.36 -7.21 -12.73
CA GLY A 325 -2.99 -7.17 -14.05
C GLY A 325 -2.15 -7.78 -15.16
N SER A 326 -0.83 -7.74 -15.03
CA SER A 326 0.12 -8.35 -15.98
C SER A 326 0.30 -9.86 -15.76
N ALA A 327 0.05 -10.36 -14.56
CA ALA A 327 0.30 -11.75 -14.16
C ALA A 327 -0.41 -12.78 -15.03
N LEU A 328 -1.53 -12.45 -15.63
CA LEU A 328 -2.26 -13.35 -16.54
C LEU A 328 -1.49 -13.72 -17.81
N ASN A 329 -0.54 -12.89 -18.22
CA ASN A 329 0.33 -13.22 -19.35
C ASN A 329 1.34 -14.33 -19.01
N TYR A 330 1.61 -14.54 -17.72
CA TYR A 330 2.65 -15.42 -17.19
C TYR A 330 2.08 -16.55 -16.32
N ILE A 331 0.77 -16.78 -16.38
CA ILE A 331 0.07 -17.77 -15.53
C ILE A 331 0.68 -19.18 -15.64
N ASN A 332 1.21 -19.53 -16.82
CA ASN A 332 1.82 -20.83 -17.04
C ASN A 332 3.23 -20.94 -16.44
N ASP A 333 3.94 -19.82 -16.31
CA ASP A 333 5.32 -19.78 -15.83
C ASP A 333 5.38 -19.75 -14.28
N PHE A 334 4.29 -19.31 -13.65
CA PHE A 334 4.18 -19.14 -12.19
C PHE A 334 3.06 -19.97 -11.56
N ARG A 335 2.67 -21.08 -12.19
CA ARG A 335 1.55 -21.95 -11.72
C ARG A 335 1.66 -22.33 -10.25
N ASP A 336 2.88 -22.63 -9.78
CA ASP A 336 3.13 -23.04 -8.39
C ASP A 336 3.03 -21.86 -7.39
N SER A 337 3.11 -20.62 -7.89
CA SER A 337 3.05 -19.39 -7.09
C SER A 337 1.69 -18.70 -7.16
N LEU A 338 0.85 -19.10 -8.12
CA LEU A 338 -0.53 -18.64 -8.26
C LEU A 338 -1.44 -19.69 -7.60
N GLN A 339 -2.30 -19.22 -6.74
CA GLN A 339 -3.23 -20.08 -6.03
C GLN A 339 -4.61 -19.95 -6.67
N ASP A 340 -4.94 -20.91 -7.53
CA ASP A 340 -6.25 -21.04 -8.15
C ASP A 340 -7.24 -21.64 -7.15
N LEU A 341 -8.44 -21.07 -7.10
CA LEU A 341 -9.60 -21.78 -6.57
C LEU A 341 -10.46 -22.26 -7.74
N HIS A 342 -10.67 -23.55 -7.77
CA HIS A 342 -11.68 -24.20 -8.60
C HIS A 342 -13.06 -24.00 -8.00
#